data_9d295a394397cd19bd68805736143401
#
_entry.id   9d295a394397cd19bd68805736143401
#
_cell.length_a   1.000
_cell.length_b   1.000
_cell.length_c   1.000
_cell.angle_alpha   90.00
_cell.angle_beta   90.00
_cell.angle_gamma   90.00
#
_symmetry.space_group_name_H-M   'P 1'
#
loop_
_entity.id
_entity.type
_entity.pdbx_description
1 polymer ?
#
loop_
_entity_poly.entity_id
_entity_poly.type
_entity_poly.pdbx_seq_one_letter_code
_entity_poly.pdbx_strand_id
1 'polypeptide(L)'
;MTRDHGSDGGTDGSERNTGSEAGDEFGGSDDAARRDGRHRGDDADRPASEPGVPRLGRDEQPSVFVPDPAESDDPTESGDSATREEATPGVTADADATSGEDVRRATDGGVESATGGTDSTELDPDAYDPVDVFPGGDLDLREGADSCYKCTSCDTSCPVAEVDDEFPGPKFQGPEQWRLKRKDDVDIDESITSCSNCMRCDDACPSSVPLSQMHNEARGQFVERQMDKLSREYVRNRILSNYRFFAAIASKVPRLANLATSIPGAMWLGEKTLGITSEREFPDFATQTFREWWDERGGAQVENSDKRVAYFHGCYSNYNTPEVGKAMVRVFEHFGYEVMVPPQKCSGTPMFANGMLTDARRHAETNVENLVAAIDDGADVIASCTSCSLSLRQEYPELFDIHGIEDVSEHTFEAMEYLRIHEDLNGALAGSDLDEERAFAYHAPCHARNQGLERQAVETFRDVDGVTIEDVGDSCSGISGTYGWKTEKYETSMKIGEEMFDHMEHAEGDVGMTECPTCAMQMEHGTGYEIEHPLQLLSDALDV
;
A
#
# COMPACT_ATOMS: atom_id res chain seq x y z
N MET A 1 50.68 -5.91 -47.66
CA MET A 1 50.73 -4.83 -48.66
C MET A 1 50.27 -3.60 -47.90
N THR A 2 51.23 -2.93 -47.35
CA THR A 2 51.96 -1.73 -47.80
C THR A 2 51.03 -0.53 -47.80
N ARG A 3 51.25 0.30 -46.82
CA ARG A 3 51.96 1.61 -46.76
C ARG A 3 50.99 2.76 -46.90
N ASP A 4 51.10 3.84 -46.30
CA ASP A 4 51.98 4.58 -45.37
C ASP A 4 51.68 6.07 -45.53
N HIS A 5 51.98 6.82 -44.47
CA HIS A 5 52.31 8.25 -44.43
C HIS A 5 51.16 9.26 -44.50
N GLY A 6 51.16 10.27 -43.74
CA GLY A 6 52.08 10.99 -42.85
C GLY A 6 51.48 12.37 -42.60
N SER A 7 51.59 12.79 -41.39
CA SER A 7 52.37 13.88 -40.81
C SER A 7 51.98 15.32 -41.15
N ASP A 8 51.97 16.01 -40.07
CA ASP A 8 52.50 17.32 -39.64
C ASP A 8 51.43 18.44 -39.61
N GLY A 9 51.34 19.25 -38.65
CA GLY A 9 52.22 19.80 -37.67
C GLY A 9 51.74 21.18 -37.31
N GLY A 10 51.99 21.54 -36.09
CA GLY A 10 52.54 22.82 -35.70
C GLY A 10 51.59 23.82 -35.05
N THR A 11 51.75 23.93 -33.73
CA THR A 11 52.30 25.06 -32.94
C THR A 11 51.46 26.33 -32.89
N ASP A 12 51.13 26.76 -31.73
CA ASP A 12 51.82 27.62 -30.76
C ASP A 12 51.06 28.93 -30.47
N GLY A 13 51.14 29.41 -29.23
CA GLY A 13 50.95 30.80 -28.84
C GLY A 13 49.85 31.02 -27.77
N SER A 14 50.11 30.72 -26.52
CA SER A 14 50.38 31.59 -25.36
C SER A 14 49.96 33.05 -25.54
N GLU A 15 49.19 33.57 -24.61
CA GLU A 15 49.57 34.68 -23.77
C GLU A 15 48.60 34.95 -22.66
N ARG A 16 49.20 35.12 -21.49
CA ARG A 16 48.64 35.61 -20.25
C ARG A 16 48.35 37.11 -20.36
N ASN A 17 47.36 37.60 -19.65
CA ASN A 17 47.58 38.85 -18.93
C ASN A 17 46.70 38.96 -17.68
N THR A 18 47.35 39.39 -16.68
CA THR A 18 47.10 39.72 -15.29
C THR A 18 46.62 41.18 -15.15
N GLY A 19 45.97 41.45 -14.02
CA GLY A 19 45.85 42.82 -13.46
C GLY A 19 44.41 43.09 -12.95
N SER A 20 44.10 43.03 -11.70
CA SER A 20 44.46 43.79 -10.50
C SER A 20 43.64 45.09 -10.34
N GLU A 21 43.09 45.14 -9.11
CA GLU A 21 42.92 46.31 -8.20
C GLU A 21 41.68 47.16 -8.46
N ALA A 22 40.85 47.35 -7.46
CA ALA A 22 40.86 47.95 -6.14
C ALA A 22 40.06 49.24 -6.09
N GLY A 23 39.44 49.49 -4.98
CA GLY A 23 39.16 50.84 -4.47
C GLY A 23 37.69 51.09 -4.14
N ASP A 24 37.32 50.90 -2.88
CA ASP A 24 37.08 51.93 -1.83
C ASP A 24 35.86 52.83 -2.08
N GLU A 25 35.02 52.97 -1.19
CA GLU A 25 34.80 53.38 0.20
C GLU A 25 33.73 54.49 0.31
N PHE A 26 33.16 54.57 1.52
CA PHE A 26 32.41 55.67 2.15
C PHE A 26 30.91 55.77 1.78
N GLY A 27 30.01 55.87 2.71
CA GLY A 27 30.01 56.20 4.13
C GLY A 27 28.65 56.70 4.54
N GLY A 28 28.29 56.39 5.72
CA GLY A 28 27.85 57.24 6.81
C GLY A 28 26.39 57.71 6.76
N SER A 29 25.74 57.46 7.75
CA SER A 29 25.46 57.92 9.08
C SER A 29 24.00 58.33 9.31
N ASP A 30 23.47 57.77 10.41
CA ASP A 30 22.70 58.38 11.47
C ASP A 30 21.41 59.17 11.15
N ASP A 31 20.30 58.86 11.76
CA ASP A 31 19.94 59.42 13.04
C ASP A 31 18.61 58.92 13.61
N ALA A 32 18.58 58.82 14.88
CA ALA A 32 17.53 58.41 15.77
C ALA A 32 16.39 59.45 15.88
N ALA A 33 15.18 58.99 16.16
CA ALA A 33 14.30 59.69 17.10
C ALA A 33 13.16 58.82 17.62
N ARG A 34 13.22 58.60 18.91
CA ARG A 34 12.16 58.16 19.82
C ARG A 34 10.88 58.98 19.68
N ARG A 35 9.72 58.37 19.81
CA ARG A 35 8.65 58.89 20.70
C ARG A 35 7.71 57.80 21.16
N ASP A 36 7.63 57.74 22.44
CA ASP A 36 6.69 57.17 23.39
C ASP A 36 5.23 57.58 23.08
N GLY A 37 4.26 56.69 23.34
CA GLY A 37 2.85 57.01 23.26
C GLY A 37 1.97 55.86 23.74
N ARG A 38 1.84 55.70 25.05
CA ARG A 38 0.83 54.86 25.69
C ARG A 38 -0.57 55.37 25.37
N HIS A 39 -1.46 54.49 24.94
CA HIS A 39 -2.89 54.61 25.30
C HIS A 39 -3.47 53.25 25.57
N ARG A 40 -4.06 53.11 26.76
CA ARG A 40 -5.01 52.09 27.18
C ARG A 40 -6.35 52.37 26.51
N GLY A 41 -7.09 51.29 26.19
CA GLY A 41 -8.53 51.40 25.91
C GLY A 41 -9.07 50.16 25.27
N ASP A 42 -9.77 49.41 26.10
CA ASP A 42 -11.02 48.70 25.91
C ASP A 42 -11.05 47.34 25.19
N ASP A 43 -11.32 46.35 26.03
CA ASP A 43 -11.96 45.06 25.73
C ASP A 43 -13.29 45.28 24.98
N ALA A 44 -13.43 44.61 23.82
CA ALA A 44 -14.66 43.94 23.40
C ALA A 44 -14.46 43.32 22.00
N ASP A 45 -15.01 42.10 21.86
CA ASP A 45 -15.19 41.30 20.64
C ASP A 45 -14.02 40.40 20.21
N ARG A 46 -13.91 39.26 20.92
CA ARG A 46 -13.52 38.00 20.34
C ARG A 46 -14.75 37.33 19.71
N PRO A 47 -14.76 36.99 18.43
CA PRO A 47 -15.74 36.07 17.92
C PRO A 47 -15.50 34.66 18.53
N ALA A 48 -16.59 34.00 18.86
CA ALA A 48 -16.62 32.68 19.41
C ALA A 48 -15.90 31.68 18.49
N SER A 49 -15.06 30.83 19.12
CA SER A 49 -14.49 29.64 18.52
C SER A 49 -15.60 28.79 17.91
N GLU A 50 -15.49 28.49 16.62
CA GLU A 50 -16.33 27.51 15.95
C GLU A 50 -16.14 26.12 16.61
N PRO A 51 -17.21 25.32 16.71
CA PRO A 51 -17.13 24.00 17.30
C PRO A 51 -16.29 23.09 16.40
N GLY A 52 -15.26 22.48 16.99
CA GLY A 52 -14.41 21.48 16.33
C GLY A 52 -15.26 20.36 15.73
N VAL A 53 -14.91 19.96 14.53
CA VAL A 53 -15.47 18.80 13.81
C VAL A 53 -15.26 17.56 14.68
N PRO A 54 -16.32 16.78 15.04
CA PRO A 54 -16.15 15.57 15.84
C PRO A 54 -15.34 14.53 15.05
N ARG A 55 -14.27 14.03 15.64
CA ARG A 55 -13.53 12.87 15.17
C ARG A 55 -14.44 11.64 15.25
N LEU A 56 -14.60 10.92 14.17
CA LEU A 56 -15.29 9.63 14.13
C LEU A 56 -14.41 8.60 14.84
N GLY A 57 -14.82 8.22 16.05
CA GLY A 57 -14.24 7.07 16.74
C GLY A 57 -14.60 5.76 16.01
N ARG A 58 -13.78 4.75 16.17
CA ARG A 58 -13.93 3.40 15.57
C ARG A 58 -15.30 2.73 15.82
N ASP A 59 -16.10 3.25 16.75
CA ASP A 59 -17.41 2.70 17.14
C ASP A 59 -18.60 3.29 16.38
N GLU A 60 -18.37 4.21 15.44
CA GLU A 60 -19.43 4.80 14.62
C GLU A 60 -19.27 4.43 13.13
N GLN A 61 -19.38 3.15 12.82
CA GLN A 61 -19.70 2.74 11.45
C GLN A 61 -21.17 3.09 11.16
N PRO A 62 -21.48 3.65 9.96
CA PRO A 62 -22.87 3.92 9.61
C PRO A 62 -23.64 2.61 9.59
N SER A 63 -24.65 2.50 10.44
CA SER A 63 -25.60 1.39 10.44
C SER A 63 -26.26 1.34 9.06
N VAL A 64 -26.02 0.25 8.33
CA VAL A 64 -26.79 -0.07 7.14
C VAL A 64 -28.25 -0.16 7.56
N PHE A 65 -29.05 0.77 7.04
CA PHE A 65 -30.49 0.79 7.22
C PHE A 65 -31.08 -0.44 6.52
N VAL A 66 -31.41 -1.47 7.30
CA VAL A 66 -32.23 -2.59 6.85
C VAL A 66 -33.67 -2.16 7.10
N PRO A 67 -34.53 -1.98 6.06
CA PRO A 67 -35.94 -1.68 6.29
C PRO A 67 -36.62 -2.91 6.90
N ASP A 68 -37.36 -2.68 8.02
CA ASP A 68 -38.22 -3.67 8.61
C ASP A 68 -39.20 -4.24 7.58
N PRO A 69 -39.49 -5.55 7.59
CA PRO A 69 -40.52 -6.10 6.73
C PRO A 69 -41.88 -5.61 7.23
N ALA A 70 -42.56 -4.84 6.39
CA ALA A 70 -43.90 -4.33 6.65
C ALA A 70 -44.86 -5.48 6.96
N GLU A 71 -45.59 -5.33 8.05
CA GLU A 71 -46.77 -6.10 8.37
C GLU A 71 -47.76 -6.07 7.18
N SER A 72 -48.02 -7.23 6.59
CA SER A 72 -49.08 -7.38 5.59
C SER A 72 -50.35 -7.81 6.28
N ASP A 73 -51.29 -6.90 6.33
CA ASP A 73 -52.68 -7.19 6.64
C ASP A 73 -53.27 -8.15 5.59
N ASP A 74 -53.93 -9.21 6.13
CA ASP A 74 -54.74 -10.15 5.39
C ASP A 74 -56.09 -9.52 5.06
N PRO A 75 -56.60 -9.68 3.81
CA PRO A 75 -58.02 -10.03 3.69
C PRO A 75 -58.29 -11.17 2.69
N THR A 76 -58.98 -12.11 3.22
CA THR A 76 -59.79 -13.17 2.66
C THR A 76 -60.49 -12.92 1.34
N GLU A 77 -60.66 -14.06 0.61
CA GLU A 77 -61.76 -14.58 -0.18
C GLU A 77 -61.58 -14.69 -1.71
N SER A 78 -61.69 -15.95 -2.09
CA SER A 78 -62.48 -16.59 -3.16
C SER A 78 -62.03 -16.55 -4.61
N GLY A 79 -61.95 -17.76 -5.17
CA GLY A 79 -62.54 -18.02 -6.46
C GLY A 79 -61.70 -18.77 -7.51
N ASP A 80 -61.94 -20.06 -7.58
CA ASP A 80 -62.07 -20.92 -8.78
C ASP A 80 -60.92 -21.21 -9.76
N SER A 81 -60.56 -22.46 -9.72
CA SER A 81 -60.35 -23.46 -10.79
C SER A 81 -59.79 -23.03 -12.18
N ALA A 82 -58.69 -23.67 -12.55
CA ALA A 82 -58.59 -24.46 -13.78
C ALA A 82 -57.25 -25.23 -13.88
N THR A 83 -57.40 -26.50 -13.94
CA THR A 83 -56.49 -27.57 -14.36
C THR A 83 -55.79 -27.30 -15.70
N ARG A 84 -54.50 -27.66 -15.77
CA ARG A 84 -53.95 -28.35 -16.92
C ARG A 84 -52.64 -29.06 -16.59
N GLU A 85 -52.68 -30.36 -16.77
CA GLU A 85 -51.66 -31.39 -16.80
C GLU A 85 -50.72 -31.24 -18.02
N GLU A 86 -49.68 -32.07 -17.95
CA GLU A 86 -48.76 -32.58 -18.98
C GLU A 86 -47.42 -31.85 -19.10
N ALA A 87 -46.28 -32.49 -19.21
CA ALA A 87 -45.86 -33.90 -19.23
C ALA A 87 -44.35 -33.90 -19.10
N THR A 88 -43.81 -34.81 -18.32
CA THR A 88 -42.43 -35.26 -18.35
C THR A 88 -42.17 -36.26 -19.47
N PRO A 89 -40.99 -36.32 -20.10
CA PRO A 89 -40.49 -37.58 -20.59
C PRO A 89 -39.29 -38.08 -19.80
N GLY A 90 -39.44 -39.29 -19.31
CA GLY A 90 -38.39 -40.06 -18.69
C GLY A 90 -37.35 -40.55 -19.71
N VAL A 91 -36.12 -40.73 -19.20
CA VAL A 91 -35.10 -41.54 -19.84
C VAL A 91 -34.77 -42.68 -18.90
N THR A 92 -34.95 -43.82 -19.43
CA THR A 92 -34.81 -45.15 -18.84
C THR A 92 -33.33 -45.48 -18.54
N ALA A 93 -33.15 -46.12 -17.40
CA ALA A 93 -31.94 -46.83 -17.02
C ALA A 93 -31.75 -48.12 -17.81
N ASP A 94 -30.51 -48.38 -18.20
CA ASP A 94 -30.06 -49.76 -18.43
C ASP A 94 -28.90 -50.04 -17.51
N ALA A 95 -29.14 -51.04 -16.67
CA ALA A 95 -28.19 -51.67 -15.81
C ALA A 95 -27.40 -52.73 -16.58
N ASP A 96 -26.08 -52.71 -16.40
CA ASP A 96 -25.34 -53.97 -16.61
C ASP A 96 -24.38 -54.20 -15.45
N ALA A 97 -24.58 -55.35 -14.81
CA ALA A 97 -23.88 -55.83 -13.65
C ALA A 97 -22.66 -56.64 -14.08
N THR A 98 -21.50 -56.35 -13.54
CA THR A 98 -20.45 -57.37 -13.42
C THR A 98 -19.89 -57.39 -12.02
N SER A 99 -20.07 -58.56 -11.43
CA SER A 99 -19.54 -59.08 -10.17
C SER A 99 -18.00 -59.12 -10.12
N GLY A 100 -17.46 -58.92 -8.93
CA GLY A 100 -16.06 -59.24 -8.68
C GLY A 100 -15.69 -59.02 -7.20
N GLU A 101 -15.71 -60.03 -6.48
CA GLU A 101 -15.30 -60.34 -5.11
C GLU A 101 -13.90 -59.79 -4.74
N ASP A 102 -13.73 -59.73 -3.39
CA ASP A 102 -12.48 -59.69 -2.65
C ASP A 102 -11.83 -58.34 -2.33
N VAL A 103 -12.27 -57.72 -1.23
CA VAL A 103 -11.38 -57.23 -0.16
C VAL A 103 -12.12 -57.30 1.18
N ARG A 104 -12.08 -58.44 1.81
CA ARG A 104 -12.28 -58.54 3.26
C ARG A 104 -10.99 -59.06 3.87
N ARG A 105 -10.24 -58.19 4.54
CA ARG A 105 -9.43 -58.52 5.73
C ARG A 105 -8.62 -57.29 6.17
N ALA A 106 -9.09 -56.67 7.22
CA ALA A 106 -8.31 -56.21 8.37
C ALA A 106 -9.12 -55.18 9.16
N THR A 107 -9.98 -55.66 10.04
CA THR A 107 -10.45 -54.84 11.18
C THR A 107 -10.71 -55.84 12.31
N ASP A 108 -9.70 -56.03 13.12
CA ASP A 108 -9.86 -56.44 14.50
C ASP A 108 -8.87 -55.60 15.32
N GLY A 109 -9.37 -54.53 15.84
CA GLY A 109 -8.77 -53.69 16.85
C GLY A 109 -9.92 -53.08 17.64
N GLY A 110 -10.25 -53.73 18.76
CA GLY A 110 -11.38 -53.40 19.60
C GLY A 110 -11.35 -51.94 20.05
N VAL A 111 -12.41 -51.23 19.72
CA VAL A 111 -12.75 -49.97 20.37
C VAL A 111 -13.53 -50.32 21.62
N GLU A 112 -12.89 -50.20 22.77
CA GLU A 112 -13.58 -50.19 24.05
C GLU A 112 -14.50 -48.95 24.08
N SER A 113 -15.79 -49.22 24.06
CA SER A 113 -16.84 -48.22 24.26
C SER A 113 -16.77 -47.72 25.70
N ALA A 114 -16.10 -46.62 25.92
CA ALA A 114 -16.22 -45.86 27.14
C ALA A 114 -17.57 -45.07 27.09
N THR A 115 -18.61 -45.67 27.66
CA THR A 115 -19.81 -44.95 28.07
C THR A 115 -19.46 -44.10 29.26
N GLY A 116 -18.88 -42.92 29.02
CA GLY A 116 -18.71 -41.85 29.96
C GLY A 116 -19.86 -40.83 29.76
N GLY A 117 -20.53 -40.49 30.83
CA GLY A 117 -21.72 -39.67 30.85
C GLY A 117 -21.56 -38.34 30.08
N THR A 118 -22.62 -37.96 29.41
CA THR A 118 -22.83 -36.64 28.89
C THR A 118 -23.00 -35.67 30.05
N ASP A 119 -21.90 -35.23 30.62
CA ASP A 119 -21.89 -33.99 31.36
C ASP A 119 -21.89 -32.89 30.28
N SER A 120 -23.05 -32.30 30.05
CA SER A 120 -23.19 -31.08 29.29
C SER A 120 -22.57 -29.97 30.15
N THR A 121 -21.25 -29.87 30.16
CA THR A 121 -20.59 -28.64 30.57
C THR A 121 -21.10 -27.58 29.60
N GLU A 122 -22.04 -26.74 30.07
CA GLU A 122 -22.28 -25.45 29.46
C GLU A 122 -20.92 -24.81 29.33
N LEU A 123 -20.46 -24.67 28.05
CA LEU A 123 -19.27 -23.91 27.73
C LEU A 123 -19.59 -22.48 28.18
N ASP A 124 -18.92 -22.06 29.24
CA ASP A 124 -18.95 -20.67 29.67
C ASP A 124 -18.35 -19.82 28.53
N PRO A 125 -19.15 -19.02 27.84
CA PRO A 125 -18.63 -18.18 26.75
C PRO A 125 -17.59 -17.16 27.22
N ASP A 126 -17.61 -16.80 28.53
CA ASP A 126 -16.63 -15.90 29.13
C ASP A 126 -15.30 -16.62 29.52
N ALA A 127 -15.28 -17.95 29.44
CA ALA A 127 -14.07 -18.77 29.66
C ALA A 127 -13.39 -19.23 28.37
N TYR A 128 -13.85 -18.74 27.22
CA TYR A 128 -13.21 -18.99 25.95
C TYR A 128 -11.91 -18.17 25.88
N ASP A 129 -10.78 -18.84 26.11
CA ASP A 129 -9.47 -18.28 25.88
C ASP A 129 -9.15 -18.51 24.38
N PRO A 130 -9.07 -17.46 23.54
CA PRO A 130 -8.75 -17.62 22.13
C PRO A 130 -7.42 -18.35 22.01
N VAL A 131 -7.46 -19.53 21.40
CA VAL A 131 -6.25 -20.33 21.18
C VAL A 131 -5.37 -19.57 20.20
N ASP A 132 -4.14 -19.28 20.59
CA ASP A 132 -3.11 -18.78 19.68
C ASP A 132 -2.91 -19.82 18.56
N VAL A 133 -3.50 -19.53 17.41
CA VAL A 133 -3.52 -20.43 16.25
C VAL A 133 -2.18 -20.45 15.56
N PHE A 134 -1.42 -19.38 15.67
CA PHE A 134 -0.07 -19.25 15.14
C PHE A 134 0.93 -19.07 16.29
N PRO A 135 1.28 -20.17 17.01
CA PRO A 135 2.06 -20.09 18.23
C PRO A 135 3.40 -19.40 18.00
N GLY A 136 3.64 -18.31 18.72
CA GLY A 136 4.80 -17.44 18.66
C GLY A 136 4.62 -16.23 17.75
N GLY A 137 3.43 -15.96 17.27
CA GLY A 137 2.97 -14.61 16.96
C GLY A 137 2.48 -13.95 18.26
N ASP A 138 2.74 -12.67 18.45
CA ASP A 138 2.17 -11.89 19.54
C ASP A 138 0.71 -11.46 19.22
N LEU A 139 0.03 -12.20 18.34
CA LEU A 139 -1.27 -11.84 17.82
C LEU A 139 -2.37 -12.63 18.48
N ASP A 140 -3.22 -11.89 19.10
CA ASP A 140 -4.56 -12.31 19.45
C ASP A 140 -5.37 -12.50 18.14
N LEU A 141 -5.62 -13.76 17.78
CA LEU A 141 -6.48 -14.05 16.64
C LEU A 141 -7.87 -13.59 17.00
N ARG A 142 -8.25 -12.46 16.44
CA ARG A 142 -9.57 -11.89 16.63
C ARG A 142 -10.65 -12.94 16.43
N GLU A 143 -11.69 -12.90 17.23
CA GLU A 143 -12.87 -13.76 17.19
C GLU A 143 -13.49 -13.92 15.78
N GLY A 144 -13.18 -12.97 14.87
CA GLY A 144 -13.66 -12.94 13.50
C GLY A 144 -13.41 -14.20 12.66
N ALA A 145 -12.36 -14.99 12.96
CA ALA A 145 -12.09 -16.22 12.21
C ALA A 145 -13.24 -17.25 12.31
N ASP A 146 -13.88 -17.36 13.45
CA ASP A 146 -15.02 -18.24 13.66
C ASP A 146 -16.33 -17.69 13.05
N SER A 147 -16.38 -16.40 12.71
CA SER A 147 -17.50 -15.76 12.03
C SER A 147 -17.62 -16.15 10.56
N CYS A 148 -16.63 -16.84 10.00
CA CYS A 148 -16.67 -17.32 8.62
C CYS A 148 -17.71 -18.42 8.42
N TYR A 149 -18.78 -18.11 7.70
CA TYR A 149 -19.83 -19.07 7.34
C TYR A 149 -19.69 -19.69 5.94
N LYS A 150 -18.50 -19.55 5.33
CA LYS A 150 -18.10 -20.19 4.08
C LYS A 150 -18.90 -19.76 2.84
N CYS A 151 -19.29 -18.50 2.76
CA CYS A 151 -20.07 -17.95 1.63
C CYS A 151 -19.28 -17.86 0.32
N THR A 152 -17.95 -17.93 0.36
CA THR A 152 -17.02 -17.81 -0.78
C THR A 152 -16.90 -16.42 -1.43
N SER A 153 -17.51 -15.38 -0.90
CA SER A 153 -17.39 -14.02 -1.46
C SER A 153 -15.94 -13.55 -1.59
N CYS A 154 -15.10 -13.86 -0.59
CA CYS A 154 -13.69 -13.54 -0.62
C CYS A 154 -12.91 -14.29 -1.72
N ASP A 155 -13.30 -15.54 -2.04
CA ASP A 155 -12.65 -16.32 -3.10
C ASP A 155 -13.01 -15.76 -4.48
N THR A 156 -14.28 -15.35 -4.68
CA THR A 156 -14.78 -14.81 -5.96
C THR A 156 -14.32 -13.39 -6.24
N SER A 157 -13.89 -12.64 -5.24
CA SER A 157 -13.32 -11.29 -5.40
C SER A 157 -11.80 -11.27 -5.42
N CYS A 158 -11.16 -12.43 -5.28
CA CYS A 158 -9.71 -12.52 -5.22
C CYS A 158 -9.08 -12.50 -6.62
N PRO A 159 -8.25 -11.50 -6.96
CA PRO A 159 -7.67 -11.40 -8.30
C PRO A 159 -6.65 -12.52 -8.57
N VAL A 160 -6.05 -13.12 -7.54
CA VAL A 160 -5.16 -14.26 -7.71
C VAL A 160 -5.96 -15.53 -8.01
N ALA A 161 -7.05 -15.78 -7.26
CA ALA A 161 -7.88 -16.96 -7.48
C ALA A 161 -8.62 -16.94 -8.84
N GLU A 162 -8.78 -15.77 -9.43
CA GLU A 162 -9.38 -15.60 -10.76
C GLU A 162 -8.46 -16.10 -11.89
N VAL A 163 -7.14 -15.93 -11.73
CA VAL A 163 -6.16 -16.19 -12.79
C VAL A 163 -5.21 -17.35 -12.51
N ASP A 164 -5.22 -17.91 -11.30
CA ASP A 164 -4.35 -19.00 -10.83
C ASP A 164 -5.20 -20.11 -10.20
N ASP A 165 -5.52 -21.14 -10.99
CA ASP A 165 -6.32 -22.29 -10.57
C ASP A 165 -5.67 -23.12 -9.43
N GLU A 166 -4.36 -22.95 -9.19
CA GLU A 166 -3.64 -23.65 -8.13
C GLU A 166 -3.77 -22.90 -6.77
N PHE A 167 -4.21 -21.64 -6.79
CA PHE A 167 -4.43 -20.87 -5.57
C PHE A 167 -5.81 -21.20 -4.96
N PRO A 168 -5.86 -21.79 -3.76
CA PRO A 168 -7.13 -22.26 -3.17
C PRO A 168 -8.05 -21.14 -2.65
N GLY A 169 -7.63 -19.88 -2.75
CA GLY A 169 -8.41 -18.72 -2.36
C GLY A 169 -8.26 -18.29 -0.89
N PRO A 170 -8.71 -17.06 -0.58
CA PRO A 170 -8.59 -16.44 0.74
C PRO A 170 -9.25 -17.23 1.87
N LYS A 171 -10.41 -17.83 1.63
CA LYS A 171 -11.12 -18.63 2.63
C LYS A 171 -10.28 -19.81 3.13
N PHE A 172 -9.55 -20.47 2.23
CA PHE A 172 -8.67 -21.57 2.60
C PHE A 172 -7.46 -21.04 3.38
N GLN A 173 -6.84 -19.96 2.89
CA GLN A 173 -5.60 -19.41 3.47
C GLN A 173 -5.77 -18.77 4.85
N GLY A 174 -6.97 -18.37 5.20
CA GLY A 174 -7.33 -17.83 6.51
C GLY A 174 -8.14 -18.83 7.34
N PRO A 175 -9.49 -18.71 7.35
CA PRO A 175 -10.35 -19.43 8.29
C PRO A 175 -10.23 -20.96 8.23
N GLU A 176 -10.02 -21.57 7.06
CA GLU A 176 -9.90 -23.04 6.98
C GLU A 176 -8.54 -23.53 7.51
N GLN A 177 -7.44 -22.84 7.19
CA GLN A 177 -6.13 -23.14 7.77
C GLN A 177 -6.15 -23.01 9.28
N TRP A 178 -6.81 -21.95 9.80
CA TRP A 178 -7.00 -21.77 11.22
C TRP A 178 -7.73 -22.95 11.87
N ARG A 179 -8.83 -23.41 11.26
CA ARG A 179 -9.60 -24.58 11.76
C ARG A 179 -8.78 -25.86 11.72
N LEU A 180 -8.00 -26.07 10.66
CA LEU A 180 -7.12 -27.22 10.52
C LEU A 180 -6.00 -27.18 11.57
N LYS A 181 -5.37 -26.03 11.75
CA LYS A 181 -4.32 -25.85 12.74
C LYS A 181 -4.81 -26.13 14.15
N ARG A 182 -5.94 -25.56 14.52
CA ARG A 182 -6.56 -25.75 15.84
C ARG A 182 -6.95 -27.21 16.10
N LYS A 183 -7.43 -27.89 15.09
CA LYS A 183 -7.95 -29.26 15.23
C LYS A 183 -6.86 -30.33 15.16
N ASP A 184 -5.98 -30.24 14.19
CA ASP A 184 -5.10 -31.32 13.79
C ASP A 184 -3.60 -30.94 13.78
N ASP A 185 -3.27 -29.71 14.22
CA ASP A 185 -1.91 -29.13 14.22
C ASP A 185 -1.20 -29.23 12.85
N VAL A 186 -1.97 -29.01 11.78
CA VAL A 186 -1.47 -29.09 10.40
C VAL A 186 -0.55 -27.91 10.11
N ASP A 187 0.55 -28.15 9.41
CA ASP A 187 1.43 -27.10 8.91
C ASP A 187 0.70 -26.14 7.96
N ILE A 188 1.18 -24.90 7.90
CA ILE A 188 0.66 -23.89 6.96
C ILE A 188 0.99 -24.35 5.53
N ASP A 189 0.00 -24.27 4.66
CA ASP A 189 0.14 -24.63 3.25
C ASP A 189 0.97 -23.59 2.49
N GLU A 190 1.89 -24.03 1.63
CA GLU A 190 2.80 -23.16 0.89
C GLU A 190 2.08 -22.21 -0.10
N SER A 191 0.86 -22.55 -0.52
CA SER A 191 0.06 -21.71 -1.41
C SER A 191 -0.26 -20.33 -0.82
N ILE A 192 -0.09 -20.12 0.49
CA ILE A 192 -0.15 -18.79 1.11
C ILE A 192 0.82 -17.79 0.47
N THR A 193 1.93 -18.27 -0.09
CA THR A 193 2.91 -17.43 -0.80
C THR A 193 2.38 -16.89 -2.14
N SER A 194 1.24 -17.38 -2.61
CA SER A 194 0.56 -16.89 -3.82
C SER A 194 -0.39 -15.73 -3.53
N CYS A 195 -0.76 -15.49 -2.27
CA CYS A 195 -1.57 -14.33 -1.90
C CYS A 195 -0.82 -13.01 -2.19
N SER A 196 -1.45 -12.10 -2.94
CA SER A 196 -0.89 -10.80 -3.35
C SER A 196 -1.02 -9.69 -2.30
N ASN A 197 -1.62 -9.94 -1.15
CA ASN A 197 -1.80 -8.97 -0.06
C ASN A 197 -2.57 -7.70 -0.47
N CYS A 198 -3.53 -7.80 -1.37
CA CYS A 198 -4.32 -6.66 -1.86
C CYS A 198 -5.51 -6.29 -0.96
N MET A 199 -5.81 -7.10 0.05
CA MET A 199 -6.90 -6.94 1.05
C MET A 199 -8.33 -6.93 0.47
N ARG A 200 -8.53 -7.13 -0.82
CA ARG A 200 -9.87 -7.16 -1.45
C ARG A 200 -10.81 -8.20 -0.81
N CYS A 201 -10.25 -9.24 -0.21
CA CYS A 201 -11.02 -10.26 0.49
C CYS A 201 -11.65 -9.75 1.80
N ASP A 202 -11.04 -8.76 2.47
CA ASP A 202 -11.61 -8.15 3.68
C ASP A 202 -12.84 -7.32 3.32
N ASP A 203 -12.75 -6.49 2.27
CA ASP A 203 -13.87 -5.68 1.77
C ASP A 203 -15.04 -6.55 1.30
N ALA A 204 -14.75 -7.71 0.69
CA ALA A 204 -15.76 -8.63 0.20
C ALA A 204 -16.38 -9.50 1.29
N CYS A 205 -15.85 -9.50 2.52
CA CYS A 205 -16.31 -10.38 3.58
C CYS A 205 -17.52 -9.80 4.32
N PRO A 206 -18.75 -10.37 4.16
CA PRO A 206 -19.95 -9.86 4.83
C PRO A 206 -19.97 -10.08 6.35
N SER A 207 -19.01 -10.86 6.87
CA SER A 207 -18.87 -11.13 8.32
C SER A 207 -17.63 -10.46 8.90
N SER A 208 -16.95 -9.58 8.15
CA SER A 208 -15.77 -8.85 8.61
C SER A 208 -14.67 -9.74 9.21
N VAL A 209 -14.47 -10.93 8.62
CA VAL A 209 -13.36 -11.81 9.01
C VAL A 209 -12.04 -11.12 8.62
N PRO A 210 -11.07 -10.95 9.51
CA PRO A 210 -9.81 -10.25 9.23
C PRO A 210 -8.86 -11.12 8.38
N LEU A 211 -9.23 -11.34 7.12
CA LEU A 211 -8.54 -12.28 6.22
C LEU A 211 -7.11 -11.85 5.92
N SER A 212 -6.87 -10.57 5.65
CA SER A 212 -5.52 -10.06 5.35
C SER A 212 -4.57 -10.22 6.53
N GLN A 213 -5.02 -9.94 7.75
CA GLN A 213 -4.26 -10.17 8.96
C GLN A 213 -3.89 -11.66 9.10
N MET A 214 -4.89 -12.55 8.96
CA MET A 214 -4.67 -14.00 9.03
C MET A 214 -3.69 -14.48 7.95
N HIS A 215 -3.78 -13.93 6.73
CA HIS A 215 -2.86 -14.29 5.65
C HIS A 215 -1.44 -13.80 5.91
N ASN A 216 -1.26 -12.60 6.44
CA ASN A 216 0.06 -12.07 6.78
C ASN A 216 0.73 -12.91 7.85
N GLU A 217 -0.03 -13.32 8.86
CA GLU A 217 0.47 -14.23 9.90
C GLU A 217 0.80 -15.61 9.40
N ALA A 218 -0.11 -16.23 8.66
CA ALA A 218 0.12 -17.54 8.07
C ALA A 218 1.38 -17.51 7.18
N ARG A 219 1.51 -16.47 6.34
CA ARG A 219 2.70 -16.28 5.50
C ARG A 219 3.97 -16.11 6.33
N GLY A 220 3.92 -15.31 7.40
CA GLY A 220 5.03 -15.13 8.33
C GLY A 220 5.44 -16.46 8.97
N GLN A 221 4.49 -17.21 9.47
CA GLN A 221 4.75 -18.52 10.08
C GLN A 221 5.34 -19.50 9.05
N PHE A 222 4.78 -19.59 7.83
CA PHE A 222 5.33 -20.45 6.78
C PHE A 222 6.78 -20.08 6.45
N VAL A 223 7.04 -18.81 6.15
CA VAL A 223 8.36 -18.36 5.70
C VAL A 223 9.39 -18.40 6.82
N GLU A 224 9.04 -17.97 8.03
CA GLU A 224 10.00 -17.91 9.13
C GLU A 224 10.24 -19.25 9.83
N ARG A 225 9.29 -20.19 9.79
CA ARG A 225 9.40 -21.45 10.54
C ARG A 225 9.47 -22.71 9.69
N GLN A 226 8.75 -22.76 8.56
CA GLN A 226 8.67 -23.96 7.73
C GLN A 226 9.60 -23.92 6.51
N MET A 227 9.85 -22.73 5.93
CA MET A 227 10.72 -22.58 4.76
C MET A 227 12.19 -22.84 5.12
N ASP A 228 12.91 -23.59 4.27
CA ASP A 228 14.36 -23.76 4.43
C ASP A 228 15.07 -22.41 4.25
N LYS A 229 15.81 -22.00 5.27
CA LYS A 229 16.55 -20.71 5.31
C LYS A 229 17.65 -20.61 4.25
N LEU A 230 18.07 -21.73 3.68
CA LEU A 230 19.07 -21.80 2.61
C LEU A 230 18.43 -21.97 1.22
N SER A 231 17.10 -22.07 1.14
CA SER A 231 16.42 -22.12 -0.15
C SER A 231 16.63 -20.84 -0.94
N ARG A 232 16.59 -20.96 -2.25
CA ARG A 232 16.68 -19.82 -3.17
C ARG A 232 15.55 -18.81 -2.89
N GLU A 233 14.36 -19.31 -2.66
CA GLU A 233 13.14 -18.54 -2.39
C GLU A 233 13.28 -17.73 -1.09
N TYR A 234 13.77 -18.35 -0.02
CA TYR A 234 13.99 -17.63 1.24
C TYR A 234 15.04 -16.52 1.09
N VAL A 235 16.17 -16.82 0.45
CA VAL A 235 17.24 -15.82 0.21
C VAL A 235 16.72 -14.67 -0.64
N ARG A 236 15.98 -14.97 -1.72
CA ARG A 236 15.33 -13.96 -2.55
C ARG A 236 14.35 -13.11 -1.74
N ASN A 237 13.44 -13.73 -0.99
CA ASN A 237 12.46 -13.02 -0.16
C ASN A 237 13.17 -12.09 0.82
N ARG A 238 14.26 -12.52 1.41
CA ARG A 238 15.07 -11.70 2.32
C ARG A 238 15.72 -10.51 1.62
N ILE A 239 16.20 -10.67 0.40
CA ILE A 239 16.77 -9.59 -0.41
C ILE A 239 15.67 -8.58 -0.77
N LEU A 240 14.56 -9.03 -1.33
CA LEU A 240 13.46 -8.16 -1.75
C LEU A 240 12.83 -7.42 -0.56
N SER A 241 12.70 -8.06 0.60
CA SER A 241 12.19 -7.42 1.81
C SER A 241 13.11 -6.30 2.34
N ASN A 242 14.41 -6.39 2.07
CA ASN A 242 15.39 -5.40 2.52
C ASN A 242 15.77 -4.39 1.42
N TYR A 243 14.84 -4.06 0.54
CA TYR A 243 15.05 -3.10 -0.55
C TYR A 243 15.74 -1.81 -0.09
N ARG A 244 15.28 -1.20 1.02
CA ARG A 244 15.86 0.02 1.59
C ARG A 244 17.38 -0.08 1.84
N PHE A 245 17.86 -1.22 2.31
CA PHE A 245 19.29 -1.42 2.56
C PHE A 245 20.09 -1.42 1.26
N PHE A 246 19.60 -2.13 0.25
CA PHE A 246 20.25 -2.18 -1.06
C PHE A 246 20.15 -0.84 -1.80
N ALA A 247 19.01 -0.17 -1.73
CA ALA A 247 18.81 1.16 -2.29
C ALA A 247 19.74 2.20 -1.66
N ALA A 248 19.96 2.16 -0.35
CA ALA A 248 20.90 3.05 0.34
C ALA A 248 22.38 2.82 -0.08
N ILE A 249 22.73 1.63 -0.53
CA ILE A 249 24.06 1.35 -1.10
C ILE A 249 24.12 1.83 -2.56
N ALA A 250 23.10 1.48 -3.34
CA ALA A 250 23.03 1.81 -4.77
C ALA A 250 22.98 3.33 -5.01
N SER A 251 22.26 4.07 -4.17
CA SER A 251 22.16 5.54 -4.26
C SER A 251 23.48 6.29 -4.01
N LYS A 252 24.50 5.64 -3.46
CA LYS A 252 25.84 6.24 -3.37
C LYS A 252 26.61 6.20 -4.69
N VAL A 253 26.22 5.34 -5.61
CA VAL A 253 26.83 5.16 -6.94
C VAL A 253 25.73 4.93 -8.00
N PRO A 254 24.73 5.84 -8.11
CA PRO A 254 23.49 5.57 -8.85
C PRO A 254 23.75 5.27 -10.32
N ARG A 255 24.66 5.98 -10.97
CA ARG A 255 25.00 5.74 -12.39
C ARG A 255 25.56 4.33 -12.63
N LEU A 256 26.32 3.80 -11.67
CA LEU A 256 26.87 2.44 -11.79
C LEU A 256 25.80 1.39 -11.46
N ALA A 257 24.94 1.67 -10.48
CA ALA A 257 23.83 0.80 -10.12
C ALA A 257 22.83 0.67 -11.28
N ASN A 258 22.39 1.80 -11.86
CA ASN A 258 21.47 1.84 -12.99
C ASN A 258 22.09 1.16 -14.25
N LEU A 259 23.38 1.40 -14.50
CA LEU A 259 24.07 0.67 -15.58
C LEU A 259 24.10 -0.84 -15.33
N ALA A 260 24.30 -1.28 -14.08
CA ALA A 260 24.37 -2.70 -13.76
C ALA A 260 23.00 -3.39 -13.94
N THR A 261 21.90 -2.72 -13.59
CA THR A 261 20.53 -3.21 -13.78
C THR A 261 20.09 -3.19 -15.25
N SER A 262 20.66 -2.31 -16.08
CA SER A 262 20.37 -2.22 -17.52
C SER A 262 21.09 -3.30 -18.34
N ILE A 263 22.03 -4.07 -17.77
CA ILE A 263 22.76 -5.11 -18.50
C ILE A 263 21.94 -6.40 -18.55
N PRO A 264 21.48 -6.86 -19.72
CA PRO A 264 20.62 -8.05 -19.83
C PRO A 264 21.24 -9.31 -19.19
N GLY A 265 22.57 -9.43 -19.23
CA GLY A 265 23.29 -10.56 -18.62
C GLY A 265 23.24 -10.56 -17.09
N ALA A 266 23.17 -9.40 -16.45
CA ALA A 266 23.04 -9.28 -15.00
C ALA A 266 21.62 -9.70 -14.56
N MET A 267 20.61 -9.26 -15.28
CA MET A 267 19.21 -9.64 -15.03
C MET A 267 19.00 -11.14 -15.24
N TRP A 268 19.50 -11.71 -16.34
CA TRP A 268 19.47 -13.15 -16.57
C TRP A 268 20.15 -13.95 -15.44
N LEU A 269 21.29 -13.46 -14.93
CA LEU A 269 21.98 -14.10 -13.81
C LEU A 269 21.14 -14.02 -12.51
N GLY A 270 20.51 -12.88 -12.24
CA GLY A 270 19.58 -12.69 -11.14
C GLY A 270 18.42 -13.68 -11.19
N GLU A 271 17.85 -13.88 -12.38
CA GLU A 271 16.77 -14.84 -12.61
C GLU A 271 17.23 -16.27 -12.32
N LYS A 272 18.37 -16.69 -12.88
CA LYS A 272 18.88 -18.06 -12.69
C LYS A 272 19.31 -18.37 -11.26
N THR A 273 19.84 -17.37 -10.54
CA THR A 273 20.37 -17.59 -9.18
C THR A 273 19.35 -17.32 -8.09
N LEU A 274 18.55 -16.26 -8.22
CA LEU A 274 17.60 -15.80 -7.20
C LEU A 274 16.14 -16.01 -7.60
N GLY A 275 15.84 -16.26 -8.88
CA GLY A 275 14.45 -16.34 -9.36
C GLY A 275 13.77 -14.97 -9.35
N ILE A 276 14.53 -13.90 -9.58
CA ILE A 276 14.00 -12.56 -9.84
C ILE A 276 13.85 -12.44 -11.34
N THR A 277 12.65 -12.16 -11.85
CA THR A 277 12.39 -12.14 -13.29
C THR A 277 13.27 -11.14 -14.03
N SER A 278 13.75 -11.52 -15.21
CA SER A 278 14.46 -10.64 -16.12
C SER A 278 13.54 -9.87 -17.08
N GLU A 279 12.23 -10.15 -17.02
CA GLU A 279 11.23 -9.49 -17.86
C GLU A 279 10.90 -8.06 -17.39
N ARG A 280 11.26 -7.69 -16.16
CA ARG A 280 11.02 -6.36 -15.59
C ARG A 280 12.29 -5.55 -15.52
N GLU A 281 12.18 -4.26 -15.81
CA GLU A 281 13.24 -3.30 -15.57
C GLU A 281 13.24 -2.87 -14.10
N PHE A 282 14.43 -2.80 -13.50
CA PHE A 282 14.57 -2.25 -12.17
C PHE A 282 14.41 -0.73 -12.20
N PRO A 283 13.70 -0.15 -11.22
CA PRO A 283 13.57 1.30 -11.14
C PRO A 283 14.93 1.96 -10.95
N ASP A 284 15.16 3.03 -11.67
CA ASP A 284 16.40 3.81 -11.58
C ASP A 284 16.55 4.45 -10.19
N PHE A 285 17.79 4.48 -9.70
CA PHE A 285 18.15 5.23 -8.51
C PHE A 285 18.43 6.67 -8.87
N ALA A 286 17.82 7.59 -8.15
CA ALA A 286 18.04 9.02 -8.33
C ALA A 286 19.49 9.41 -8.03
N THR A 287 19.98 10.43 -8.72
CA THR A 287 21.34 10.96 -8.52
C THR A 287 21.49 11.75 -7.23
N GLN A 288 20.38 12.22 -6.67
CA GLN A 288 20.25 12.89 -5.38
C GLN A 288 19.04 12.30 -4.69
N THR A 289 19.19 11.77 -3.49
CA THR A 289 18.06 11.27 -2.70
C THR A 289 17.23 12.42 -2.14
N PHE A 290 15.98 12.15 -1.77
CA PHE A 290 15.14 13.14 -1.10
C PHE A 290 15.81 13.64 0.20
N ARG A 291 16.42 12.76 0.99
CA ARG A 291 17.13 13.12 2.24
C ARG A 291 18.32 14.02 1.98
N GLU A 292 19.12 13.75 0.94
CA GLU A 292 20.24 14.61 0.57
C GLU A 292 19.74 16.01 0.14
N TRP A 293 18.67 16.06 -0.65
CA TRP A 293 18.04 17.33 -1.00
C TRP A 293 17.50 18.09 0.23
N TRP A 294 16.84 17.37 1.15
CA TRP A 294 16.33 17.95 2.40
C TRP A 294 17.43 18.55 3.26
N ASP A 295 18.53 17.83 3.42
CA ASP A 295 19.69 18.27 4.21
C ASP A 295 20.40 19.45 3.52
N GLU A 296 20.57 19.43 2.20
CA GLU A 296 21.20 20.49 1.41
C GLU A 296 20.40 21.80 1.43
N ARG A 297 19.07 21.72 1.43
CA ARG A 297 18.22 22.92 1.52
C ARG A 297 18.15 23.50 2.94
N GLY A 298 18.68 22.81 3.93
CA GLY A 298 18.70 23.23 5.33
C GLY A 298 17.41 22.92 6.11
N GLY A 299 16.60 21.95 5.68
CA GLY A 299 15.36 21.52 6.35
C GLY A 299 14.13 22.34 5.95
N ALA A 300 13.19 22.49 6.89
CA ALA A 300 11.95 23.23 6.70
C ALA A 300 12.22 24.72 6.33
N GLN A 301 11.41 25.27 5.43
CA GLN A 301 11.47 26.70 5.09
C GLN A 301 10.37 27.50 5.83
N VAL A 302 9.36 26.81 6.35
CA VAL A 302 8.37 27.35 7.28
C VAL A 302 8.77 26.92 8.67
N GLU A 303 8.99 27.89 9.57
CA GLU A 303 9.41 27.64 10.94
C GLU A 303 8.42 28.27 11.93
N ASN A 304 8.30 27.66 13.10
CA ASN A 304 7.44 28.12 14.20
C ASN A 304 5.95 28.26 13.81
N SER A 305 5.48 27.38 12.95
CA SER A 305 4.07 27.28 12.58
C SER A 305 3.28 26.49 13.63
N ASP A 306 2.03 26.89 13.83
CA ASP A 306 1.07 26.07 14.59
C ASP A 306 0.58 24.86 13.78
N LYS A 307 0.79 24.86 12.45
CA LYS A 307 0.52 23.74 11.54
C LYS A 307 1.80 22.94 11.38
N ARG A 308 1.82 21.68 11.84
CA ARG A 308 3.01 20.82 11.79
C ARG A 308 2.68 19.48 11.20
N VAL A 309 3.57 18.97 10.38
CA VAL A 309 3.47 17.62 9.81
C VAL A 309 4.82 16.91 9.82
N ALA A 310 4.79 15.60 10.11
CA ALA A 310 5.94 14.72 10.06
C ALA A 310 5.88 13.86 8.79
N TYR A 311 6.76 14.12 7.84
CA TYR A 311 6.75 13.43 6.56
C TYR A 311 7.41 12.05 6.64
N PHE A 312 6.59 11.02 6.42
CA PHE A 312 7.04 9.65 6.21
C PHE A 312 7.25 9.38 4.71
N HIS A 313 8.44 9.68 4.20
CA HIS A 313 8.76 9.59 2.77
C HIS A 313 8.87 8.15 2.22
N GLY A 314 8.96 7.13 3.09
CA GLY A 314 9.15 5.76 2.68
C GLY A 314 10.52 5.49 2.03
N CYS A 315 10.58 4.43 1.20
CA CYS A 315 11.82 4.06 0.51
C CYS A 315 11.87 4.63 -0.91
N TYR A 316 10.76 4.53 -1.62
CA TYR A 316 10.73 4.83 -3.05
C TYR A 316 10.90 6.32 -3.32
N SER A 317 10.12 7.17 -2.63
CA SER A 317 10.27 8.63 -2.72
C SER A 317 11.63 9.13 -2.23
N ASN A 318 12.37 8.34 -1.44
CA ASN A 318 13.72 8.72 -1.06
C ASN A 318 14.77 8.41 -2.12
N TYR A 319 14.71 7.20 -2.74
CA TYR A 319 15.80 6.69 -3.54
C TYR A 319 15.54 6.69 -5.04
N ASN A 320 14.28 6.64 -5.47
CA ASN A 320 13.90 6.48 -6.88
C ASN A 320 13.18 7.70 -7.43
N THR A 321 12.16 8.19 -6.73
CA THR A 321 11.35 9.33 -7.17
C THR A 321 11.39 10.48 -6.15
N PRO A 322 12.55 11.10 -5.90
CA PRO A 322 12.67 12.18 -4.92
C PRO A 322 11.78 13.40 -5.25
N GLU A 323 11.40 13.57 -6.50
CA GLU A 323 10.53 14.67 -6.93
C GLU A 323 9.15 14.61 -6.26
N VAL A 324 8.60 13.42 -6.01
CA VAL A 324 7.36 13.24 -5.23
C VAL A 324 7.53 13.79 -3.80
N GLY A 325 8.65 13.45 -3.15
CA GLY A 325 8.94 13.97 -1.81
C GLY A 325 9.17 15.48 -1.78
N LYS A 326 9.80 16.02 -2.82
CA LYS A 326 10.02 17.46 -2.97
C LYS A 326 8.71 18.20 -3.21
N ALA A 327 7.84 17.67 -4.07
CA ALA A 327 6.51 18.21 -4.32
C ALA A 327 5.67 18.24 -3.03
N MET A 328 5.65 17.09 -2.29
CA MET A 328 4.99 17.03 -0.98
C MET A 328 5.44 18.17 -0.05
N VAL A 329 6.75 18.33 0.14
CA VAL A 329 7.27 19.36 1.04
C VAL A 329 6.88 20.77 0.58
N ARG A 330 7.02 21.10 -0.72
CA ARG A 330 6.70 22.42 -1.25
C ARG A 330 5.22 22.75 -1.13
N VAL A 331 4.34 21.78 -1.44
CA VAL A 331 2.89 21.94 -1.31
C VAL A 331 2.50 22.20 0.14
N PHE A 332 3.02 21.42 1.10
CA PHE A 332 2.70 21.63 2.50
C PHE A 332 3.26 22.96 3.04
N GLU A 333 4.48 23.33 2.66
CA GLU A 333 5.04 24.65 3.00
C GLU A 333 4.25 25.80 2.38
N HIS A 334 3.68 25.65 1.17
CA HIS A 334 2.78 26.64 0.55
C HIS A 334 1.55 26.91 1.41
N PHE A 335 0.97 25.86 2.02
CA PHE A 335 -0.14 26.00 2.97
C PHE A 335 0.30 26.40 4.40
N GLY A 336 1.59 26.70 4.58
CA GLY A 336 2.13 27.21 5.84
C GLY A 336 2.45 26.14 6.89
N TYR A 337 2.61 24.87 6.50
CA TYR A 337 3.02 23.81 7.41
C TYR A 337 4.53 23.83 7.66
N GLU A 338 4.93 23.69 8.92
CA GLU A 338 6.28 23.31 9.31
C GLU A 338 6.44 21.80 9.07
N VAL A 339 7.23 21.44 8.05
CA VAL A 339 7.46 20.04 7.70
C VAL A 339 8.64 19.48 8.49
N MET A 340 8.43 18.38 9.18
CA MET A 340 9.48 17.61 9.88
C MET A 340 9.77 16.35 9.10
N VAL A 341 11.04 15.90 9.08
CA VAL A 341 11.43 14.65 8.42
C VAL A 341 12.16 13.76 9.44
N PRO A 342 11.44 13.03 10.30
CA PRO A 342 12.04 12.20 11.35
C PRO A 342 12.87 11.05 10.77
N PRO A 343 13.80 10.47 11.55
CA PRO A 343 14.45 9.24 11.17
C PRO A 343 13.42 8.12 10.98
N GLN A 344 13.54 7.32 9.92
CA GLN A 344 12.56 6.30 9.60
C GLN A 344 13.19 5.10 8.91
N LYS A 345 12.51 3.95 8.97
CA LYS A 345 12.79 2.72 8.22
C LYS A 345 11.75 2.56 7.11
N CYS A 346 11.83 1.46 6.36
CA CYS A 346 10.73 1.05 5.47
C CYS A 346 9.46 0.82 6.30
N SER A 347 8.29 1.12 5.74
CA SER A 347 7.00 0.82 6.38
C SER A 347 6.74 -0.67 6.63
N GLY A 348 7.45 -1.56 5.93
CA GLY A 348 7.29 -3.00 6.09
C GLY A 348 6.53 -3.70 4.97
N THR A 349 5.86 -2.98 4.09
CA THR A 349 5.06 -3.57 2.99
C THR A 349 5.79 -4.70 2.23
N PRO A 350 7.08 -4.54 1.79
CA PRO A 350 7.79 -5.66 1.17
C PRO A 350 8.03 -6.84 2.11
N MET A 351 8.10 -6.59 3.41
CA MET A 351 8.31 -7.62 4.43
C MET A 351 7.03 -8.42 4.65
N PHE A 352 5.88 -7.75 4.73
CA PHE A 352 4.56 -8.40 4.82
C PHE A 352 4.33 -9.30 3.59
N ALA A 353 4.53 -8.76 2.39
CA ALA A 353 4.39 -9.50 1.14
C ALA A 353 5.30 -10.74 1.03
N ASN A 354 6.42 -10.77 1.76
CA ASN A 354 7.40 -11.86 1.74
C ASN A 354 7.43 -12.68 3.04
N GLY A 355 6.53 -12.44 3.99
CA GLY A 355 6.44 -13.19 5.24
C GLY A 355 7.62 -12.99 6.20
N MET A 356 8.28 -11.84 6.16
CA MET A 356 9.41 -11.48 7.04
C MET A 356 8.93 -10.62 8.22
N LEU A 357 7.97 -11.15 9.00
CA LEU A 357 7.29 -10.37 10.05
C LEU A 357 8.22 -9.94 11.18
N THR A 358 9.21 -10.76 11.54
CA THR A 358 10.22 -10.40 12.54
C THR A 358 11.04 -9.17 12.13
N ASP A 359 11.38 -9.04 10.84
CA ASP A 359 12.08 -7.85 10.33
C ASP A 359 11.14 -6.65 10.22
N ALA A 360 9.89 -6.87 9.82
CA ALA A 360 8.85 -5.83 9.77
C ALA A 360 8.62 -5.22 11.16
N ARG A 361 8.47 -6.05 12.20
CA ARG A 361 8.33 -5.60 13.58
C ARG A 361 9.47 -4.67 14.03
N ARG A 362 10.73 -5.02 13.75
CA ARG A 362 11.89 -4.17 14.09
C ARG A 362 11.85 -2.81 13.37
N HIS A 363 11.32 -2.78 12.16
CA HIS A 363 11.12 -1.53 11.44
C HIS A 363 9.98 -0.72 12.07
N ALA A 364 8.87 -1.39 12.41
CA ALA A 364 7.75 -0.78 13.09
C ALA A 364 8.15 -0.17 14.43
N GLU A 365 8.89 -0.91 15.28
CA GLU A 365 9.42 -0.40 16.55
C GLU A 365 10.22 0.91 16.37
N THR A 366 11.13 0.96 15.39
CA THR A 366 11.89 2.18 15.10
C THR A 366 11.01 3.32 14.56
N ASN A 367 10.06 3.00 13.69
CA ASN A 367 9.18 4.01 13.10
C ASN A 367 8.23 4.58 14.14
N VAL A 368 7.59 3.72 14.95
CA VAL A 368 6.69 4.14 16.03
C VAL A 368 7.41 5.05 17.03
N GLU A 369 8.61 4.66 17.49
CA GLU A 369 9.41 5.49 18.41
C GLU A 369 9.63 6.92 17.87
N ASN A 370 10.04 7.05 16.60
CA ASN A 370 10.34 8.36 16.02
C ASN A 370 9.08 9.15 15.63
N LEU A 371 8.00 8.47 15.25
CA LEU A 371 6.75 9.13 14.86
C LEU A 371 5.95 9.60 16.09
N VAL A 372 5.91 8.81 17.16
CA VAL A 372 5.32 9.24 18.45
C VAL A 372 6.01 10.51 18.95
N ALA A 373 7.35 10.59 18.87
CA ALA A 373 8.05 11.80 19.26
C ALA A 373 7.65 13.03 18.43
N ALA A 374 7.33 12.88 17.15
CA ALA A 374 6.84 13.96 16.31
C ALA A 374 5.36 14.32 16.63
N ILE A 375 4.54 13.30 16.94
CA ILE A 375 3.14 13.48 17.35
C ILE A 375 3.08 14.22 18.70
N ASP A 376 3.92 13.85 19.67
CA ASP A 376 4.04 14.53 20.96
C ASP A 376 4.44 16.02 20.79
N ASP A 377 5.17 16.35 19.72
CA ASP A 377 5.55 17.73 19.35
C ASP A 377 4.46 18.44 18.53
N GLY A 378 3.31 17.80 18.34
CA GLY A 378 2.09 18.35 17.73
C GLY A 378 2.02 18.20 16.21
N ALA A 379 2.72 17.24 15.62
CA ALA A 379 2.66 16.97 14.18
C ALA A 379 1.76 15.77 13.86
N ASP A 380 0.97 15.86 12.79
CA ASP A 380 0.38 14.69 12.17
C ASP A 380 1.37 14.04 11.20
N VAL A 381 1.26 12.73 11.00
CA VAL A 381 2.16 11.95 10.14
C VAL A 381 1.59 11.87 8.73
N ILE A 382 2.38 12.29 7.75
CA ILE A 382 1.96 12.34 6.35
C ILE A 382 2.80 11.38 5.51
N ALA A 383 2.15 10.52 4.76
CA ALA A 383 2.79 9.64 3.78
C ALA A 383 2.35 9.99 2.36
N SER A 384 3.29 10.06 1.42
CA SER A 384 2.99 10.27 -0.01
C SER A 384 2.75 8.96 -0.77
N CYS A 385 2.59 7.85 -0.08
CA CYS A 385 2.37 6.54 -0.68
C CYS A 385 1.27 5.82 0.10
N THR A 386 0.19 5.47 -0.58
CA THR A 386 -0.98 4.79 0.00
C THR A 386 -0.64 3.45 0.67
N SER A 387 0.38 2.74 0.18
CA SER A 387 0.86 1.52 0.86
C SER A 387 1.61 1.81 2.15
N CYS A 388 2.31 2.94 2.25
CA CYS A 388 2.98 3.34 3.48
C CYS A 388 1.98 3.85 4.53
N SER A 389 0.99 4.67 4.13
CA SER A 389 -0.06 5.12 5.05
C SER A 389 -0.88 3.95 5.58
N LEU A 390 -1.29 3.00 4.71
CA LEU A 390 -2.00 1.80 5.13
C LEU A 390 -1.19 0.96 6.13
N SER A 391 0.12 0.77 5.87
CA SER A 391 0.96 0.01 6.81
C SER A 391 1.00 0.65 8.19
N LEU A 392 1.14 1.98 8.28
CA LEU A 392 1.18 2.70 9.56
C LEU A 392 -0.19 2.72 10.25
N ARG A 393 -1.27 2.89 9.49
CA ARG A 393 -2.64 3.03 10.01
C ARG A 393 -3.28 1.71 10.41
N GLN A 394 -3.04 0.65 9.64
CA GLN A 394 -3.79 -0.59 9.75
C GLN A 394 -2.88 -1.80 10.01
N GLU A 395 -1.90 -2.09 9.13
CA GLU A 395 -1.11 -3.31 9.27
C GLU A 395 -0.28 -3.33 10.57
N TYR A 396 0.21 -2.19 11.03
CA TYR A 396 0.99 -2.11 12.28
C TYR A 396 0.18 -2.50 13.51
N PRO A 397 -0.97 -1.85 13.82
CA PRO A 397 -1.76 -2.23 15.00
C PRO A 397 -2.43 -3.60 14.86
N GLU A 398 -2.62 -4.11 13.62
CA GLU A 398 -3.14 -5.45 13.39
C GLU A 398 -2.11 -6.55 13.64
N LEU A 399 -0.82 -6.27 13.36
CA LEU A 399 0.23 -7.28 13.36
C LEU A 399 1.18 -7.19 14.55
N PHE A 400 1.22 -6.06 15.26
CA PHE A 400 2.22 -5.85 16.30
C PHE A 400 1.61 -5.19 17.53
N ASP A 401 2.06 -5.65 18.70
CA ASP A 401 1.86 -4.97 19.97
C ASP A 401 3.14 -4.14 20.27
N ILE A 402 3.07 -2.82 20.02
CA ILE A 402 4.16 -1.85 20.22
C ILE A 402 3.56 -0.62 20.88
N HIS A 403 4.14 -0.17 21.99
CA HIS A 403 3.67 1.01 22.70
C HIS A 403 3.71 2.25 21.80
N GLY A 404 2.58 2.99 21.72
CA GLY A 404 2.40 4.16 20.88
C GLY A 404 1.97 3.87 19.44
N ILE A 405 1.72 2.61 19.10
CA ILE A 405 1.31 2.21 17.76
C ILE A 405 -0.06 2.77 17.40
N GLU A 406 -0.97 2.85 18.36
CA GLU A 406 -2.32 3.42 18.18
C GLU A 406 -2.22 4.93 17.91
N ASP A 407 -1.34 5.65 18.62
CA ASP A 407 -1.12 7.08 18.37
C ASP A 407 -0.63 7.31 16.93
N VAL A 408 0.29 6.47 16.44
CA VAL A 408 0.77 6.54 15.04
C VAL A 408 -0.35 6.22 14.07
N SER A 409 -1.17 5.20 14.35
CA SER A 409 -2.30 4.82 13.50
C SER A 409 -3.32 5.94 13.37
N GLU A 410 -3.69 6.59 14.48
CA GLU A 410 -4.70 7.65 14.54
C GLU A 410 -4.25 8.97 13.91
N HIS A 411 -2.93 9.27 13.95
CA HIS A 411 -2.34 10.50 13.43
C HIS A 411 -1.69 10.35 12.06
N THR A 412 -1.82 9.20 11.40
CA THR A 412 -1.27 9.00 10.05
C THR A 412 -2.31 9.25 8.97
N PHE A 413 -1.92 10.02 7.96
CA PHE A 413 -2.75 10.35 6.79
C PHE A 413 -1.97 10.14 5.49
N GLU A 414 -2.69 9.91 4.41
CA GLU A 414 -2.15 10.07 3.08
C GLU A 414 -2.09 11.58 2.74
N ALA A 415 -1.13 12.00 1.92
CA ALA A 415 -0.85 13.42 1.71
C ALA A 415 -2.02 14.19 1.06
N MET A 416 -2.63 13.63 0.01
CA MET A 416 -3.79 14.26 -0.64
C MET A 416 -5.03 14.23 0.27
N GLU A 417 -5.23 13.14 1.02
CA GLU A 417 -6.29 13.04 2.04
C GLU A 417 -6.18 14.18 3.04
N TYR A 418 -5.00 14.38 3.61
CA TYR A 418 -4.77 15.41 4.63
C TYR A 418 -5.08 16.82 4.12
N LEU A 419 -4.57 17.13 2.93
CA LEU A 419 -4.81 18.44 2.30
C LEU A 419 -6.29 18.67 2.00
N ARG A 420 -7.00 17.65 1.53
CA ARG A 420 -8.45 17.73 1.27
C ARG A 420 -9.30 17.94 2.53
N ILE A 421 -8.81 17.47 3.67
CA ILE A 421 -9.49 17.63 4.97
C ILE A 421 -9.22 19.01 5.57
N HIS A 422 -7.98 19.50 5.47
CA HIS A 422 -7.53 20.65 6.24
C HIS A 422 -7.40 21.94 5.44
N GLU A 423 -7.37 21.88 4.09
CA GLU A 423 -7.17 23.04 3.22
C GLU A 423 -8.28 23.20 2.19
N ASP A 424 -8.52 24.42 1.79
CA ASP A 424 -9.43 24.74 0.68
C ASP A 424 -8.69 24.58 -0.67
N LEU A 425 -8.51 23.32 -1.10
CA LEU A 425 -7.84 23.02 -2.37
C LEU A 425 -8.58 23.60 -3.56
N ASN A 426 -9.91 23.62 -3.56
CA ASN A 426 -10.69 24.20 -4.65
C ASN A 426 -10.43 25.71 -4.77
N GLY A 427 -10.37 26.40 -3.63
CA GLY A 427 -10.03 27.83 -3.60
C GLY A 427 -8.59 28.10 -4.02
N ALA A 428 -7.66 27.25 -3.61
CA ALA A 428 -6.23 27.37 -3.96
C ALA A 428 -5.97 27.09 -5.44
N LEU A 429 -6.70 26.13 -6.03
CA LEU A 429 -6.60 25.74 -7.44
C LEU A 429 -7.48 26.61 -8.36
N ALA A 430 -8.34 27.47 -7.81
CA ALA A 430 -9.19 28.35 -8.60
C ALA A 430 -8.35 29.37 -9.38
N GLY A 431 -8.29 29.20 -10.68
CA GLY A 431 -7.49 30.04 -11.58
C GLY A 431 -6.06 29.57 -11.78
N SER A 432 -5.72 28.37 -11.37
CA SER A 432 -4.52 27.68 -11.84
C SER A 432 -4.55 27.64 -13.36
N ASP A 433 -3.47 28.03 -14.00
CA ASP A 433 -3.31 28.04 -15.46
C ASP A 433 -2.06 27.21 -15.77
N LEU A 434 -2.27 25.94 -16.07
CA LEU A 434 -1.19 25.10 -16.53
C LEU A 434 -0.79 25.50 -17.95
N ASP A 435 0.49 25.62 -18.20
CA ASP A 435 1.05 26.04 -19.50
C ASP A 435 0.57 25.19 -20.68
N GLU A 436 0.19 23.93 -20.43
CA GLU A 436 -0.24 22.94 -21.42
C GLU A 436 -1.43 22.12 -20.89
N GLU A 437 -2.36 21.73 -21.77
CA GLU A 437 -3.40 20.78 -21.43
C GLU A 437 -2.80 19.40 -21.12
N ARG A 438 -3.22 18.79 -20.01
CA ARG A 438 -2.73 17.49 -19.53
C ARG A 438 -3.87 16.53 -19.31
N ALA A 439 -3.75 15.32 -19.87
CA ALA A 439 -4.72 14.26 -19.71
C ALA A 439 -4.09 13.03 -19.07
N PHE A 440 -4.74 12.49 -18.05
CA PHE A 440 -4.23 11.38 -17.25
C PHE A 440 -5.19 10.22 -17.22
N ALA A 441 -4.63 8.99 -17.31
CA ALA A 441 -5.29 7.75 -16.95
C ALA A 441 -4.98 7.44 -15.47
N TYR A 442 -5.93 7.71 -14.57
CA TYR A 442 -5.74 7.55 -13.13
C TYR A 442 -6.15 6.16 -12.65
N HIS A 443 -5.19 5.44 -12.11
CA HIS A 443 -5.43 4.17 -11.44
C HIS A 443 -5.39 4.33 -9.91
N ALA A 444 -6.50 4.04 -9.25
CA ALA A 444 -6.59 4.02 -7.80
C ALA A 444 -5.91 2.77 -7.23
N PRO A 445 -4.85 2.91 -6.41
CA PRO A 445 -4.21 1.76 -5.80
C PRO A 445 -5.14 0.97 -4.89
N CYS A 446 -4.99 -0.36 -4.82
CA CYS A 446 -5.76 -1.17 -3.89
C CYS A 446 -5.66 -0.69 -2.43
N HIS A 447 -4.51 -0.17 -2.02
CA HIS A 447 -4.30 0.39 -0.69
C HIS A 447 -4.90 1.81 -0.52
N ALA A 448 -5.22 2.53 -1.59
CA ALA A 448 -6.08 3.71 -1.53
C ALA A 448 -7.53 3.30 -1.28
N ARG A 449 -8.06 2.34 -2.06
CA ARG A 449 -9.41 1.81 -1.86
C ARG A 449 -9.65 1.32 -0.44
N ASN A 450 -8.71 0.55 0.14
CA ASN A 450 -8.84 0.03 1.51
C ASN A 450 -8.85 1.14 2.59
N GLN A 451 -8.54 2.37 2.21
CA GLN A 451 -8.61 3.56 3.07
C GLN A 451 -9.75 4.52 2.68
N GLY A 452 -10.55 4.19 1.65
CA GLY A 452 -11.62 5.04 1.13
C GLY A 452 -11.10 6.26 0.36
N LEU A 453 -9.92 6.14 -0.29
CA LEU A 453 -9.20 7.22 -0.95
C LEU A 453 -9.15 7.06 -2.48
N GLU A 454 -9.91 6.13 -3.04
CA GLU A 454 -9.85 5.73 -4.45
C GLU A 454 -10.19 6.85 -5.45
N ARG A 455 -10.85 7.91 -5.01
CA ARG A 455 -11.29 9.02 -5.87
C ARG A 455 -10.59 10.35 -5.60
N GLN A 456 -9.62 10.38 -4.69
CA GLN A 456 -9.07 11.64 -4.19
C GLN A 456 -8.42 12.50 -5.29
N ALA A 457 -7.64 11.91 -6.21
CA ALA A 457 -7.03 12.67 -7.30
C ALA A 457 -8.09 13.18 -8.29
N VAL A 458 -9.02 12.32 -8.73
CA VAL A 458 -10.12 12.71 -9.64
C VAL A 458 -10.94 13.86 -9.07
N GLU A 459 -11.25 13.82 -7.78
CA GLU A 459 -12.06 14.84 -7.13
C GLU A 459 -11.29 16.15 -6.90
N THR A 460 -10.01 16.07 -6.60
CA THR A 460 -9.15 17.25 -6.37
C THR A 460 -8.97 18.08 -7.62
N PHE A 461 -8.77 17.43 -8.78
CA PHE A 461 -8.44 18.15 -10.02
C PHE A 461 -9.64 18.32 -10.96
N ARG A 462 -10.85 17.96 -10.53
CA ARG A 462 -12.09 17.98 -11.36
C ARG A 462 -12.34 19.32 -12.04
N ASP A 463 -12.11 20.40 -11.33
CA ASP A 463 -12.45 21.77 -11.74
C ASP A 463 -11.18 22.60 -12.08
N VAL A 464 -10.05 21.95 -12.33
CA VAL A 464 -8.80 22.63 -12.74
C VAL A 464 -8.78 22.75 -14.26
N ASP A 465 -8.72 23.98 -14.76
CA ASP A 465 -8.67 24.25 -16.19
C ASP A 465 -7.41 23.63 -16.83
N GLY A 466 -7.57 22.97 -17.97
CA GLY A 466 -6.46 22.31 -18.68
C GLY A 466 -6.07 20.92 -18.13
N VAL A 467 -6.76 20.40 -17.11
CA VAL A 467 -6.53 19.04 -16.57
C VAL A 467 -7.73 18.14 -16.88
N THR A 468 -7.45 16.97 -17.43
CA THR A 468 -8.43 15.89 -17.56
C THR A 468 -7.90 14.66 -16.85
N ILE A 469 -8.67 14.10 -15.90
CA ILE A 469 -8.32 12.84 -15.22
C ILE A 469 -9.42 11.82 -15.48
N GLU A 470 -9.10 10.78 -16.22
CA GLU A 470 -9.97 9.64 -16.45
C GLU A 470 -9.68 8.54 -15.42
N ASP A 471 -10.72 8.15 -14.68
CA ASP A 471 -10.65 7.10 -13.67
C ASP A 471 -10.68 5.72 -14.36
N VAL A 472 -9.55 5.02 -14.40
CA VAL A 472 -9.42 3.68 -14.98
C VAL A 472 -9.70 2.56 -13.96
N GLY A 473 -10.17 2.93 -12.78
CA GLY A 473 -10.63 2.01 -11.74
C GLY A 473 -9.61 1.66 -10.68
N ASP A 474 -10.00 0.73 -9.81
CA ASP A 474 -9.29 0.29 -8.62
C ASP A 474 -8.92 -1.20 -8.63
N SER A 475 -8.91 -1.82 -9.82
CA SER A 475 -8.50 -3.21 -9.99
C SER A 475 -7.06 -3.43 -9.48
N CYS A 476 -6.72 -4.66 -9.10
CA CYS A 476 -5.36 -4.93 -8.63
C CYS A 476 -4.37 -4.80 -9.78
N SER A 477 -3.32 -4.01 -9.62
CA SER A 477 -2.26 -3.91 -10.62
C SER A 477 -1.43 -5.20 -10.79
N GLY A 478 -1.53 -6.15 -9.86
CA GLY A 478 -0.86 -7.45 -9.93
C GLY A 478 0.57 -7.49 -9.41
N ILE A 479 1.26 -6.36 -9.29
CA ILE A 479 2.68 -6.34 -8.88
C ILE A 479 2.86 -6.62 -7.38
N SER A 480 1.94 -6.15 -6.55
CA SER A 480 1.91 -6.35 -5.09
C SER A 480 3.29 -6.26 -4.42
N GLY A 481 3.83 -5.05 -4.35
CA GLY A 481 5.16 -4.81 -3.81
C GLY A 481 6.24 -5.59 -4.57
N THR A 482 6.55 -6.78 -4.12
CA THR A 482 7.60 -7.63 -4.71
C THR A 482 7.09 -8.93 -5.32
N TYR A 483 5.77 -9.16 -5.33
CA TYR A 483 5.16 -10.39 -5.84
C TYR A 483 5.48 -10.60 -7.32
N GLY A 484 5.18 -9.61 -8.17
CA GLY A 484 5.40 -9.67 -9.62
C GLY A 484 6.88 -9.65 -10.05
N TRP A 485 7.82 -9.54 -9.10
CA TRP A 485 9.26 -9.66 -9.35
C TRP A 485 9.77 -11.10 -9.28
N LYS A 486 8.95 -12.02 -8.80
CA LYS A 486 9.31 -13.44 -8.68
C LYS A 486 9.03 -14.15 -10.00
N THR A 487 10.00 -14.89 -10.54
CA THR A 487 9.89 -15.56 -11.84
C THR A 487 8.63 -16.42 -11.92
N GLU A 488 8.31 -17.16 -10.86
CA GLU A 488 7.14 -18.04 -10.79
C GLU A 488 5.80 -17.31 -10.63
N LYS A 489 5.83 -16.01 -10.34
CA LYS A 489 4.63 -15.17 -10.13
C LYS A 489 4.45 -14.11 -11.22
N TYR A 490 5.42 -13.94 -12.10
CA TYR A 490 5.41 -12.90 -13.11
C TYR A 490 4.20 -13.01 -14.05
N GLU A 491 3.95 -14.19 -14.58
CA GLU A 491 2.83 -14.42 -15.50
C GLU A 491 1.47 -14.16 -14.82
N THR A 492 1.29 -14.67 -13.59
CA THR A 492 0.09 -14.40 -12.78
C THR A 492 -0.05 -12.90 -12.49
N SER A 493 1.05 -12.22 -12.18
CA SER A 493 1.08 -10.76 -11.96
C SER A 493 0.61 -9.97 -13.18
N MET A 494 1.06 -10.36 -14.37
CA MET A 494 0.64 -9.70 -15.62
C MET A 494 -0.83 -9.93 -15.93
N LYS A 495 -1.34 -11.16 -15.75
CA LYS A 495 -2.77 -11.48 -15.95
C LYS A 495 -3.68 -10.71 -14.99
N ILE A 496 -3.26 -10.54 -13.73
CA ILE A 496 -4.04 -9.72 -12.77
C ILE A 496 -4.10 -8.26 -13.24
N GLY A 497 -3.03 -7.75 -13.85
CA GLY A 497 -2.96 -6.37 -14.33
C GLY A 497 -3.67 -6.09 -15.65
N GLU A 498 -4.11 -7.11 -16.39
CA GLU A 498 -4.70 -6.95 -17.74
C GLU A 498 -5.86 -5.97 -17.78
N GLU A 499 -6.79 -6.05 -16.81
CA GLU A 499 -7.94 -5.13 -16.76
C GLU A 499 -7.49 -3.66 -16.64
N MET A 500 -6.51 -3.40 -15.78
CA MET A 500 -5.95 -2.05 -15.63
C MET A 500 -5.26 -1.59 -16.92
N PHE A 501 -4.47 -2.45 -17.57
CA PHE A 501 -3.80 -2.10 -18.84
C PHE A 501 -4.81 -1.77 -19.93
N ASP A 502 -5.84 -2.62 -20.09
CA ASP A 502 -6.91 -2.40 -21.08
C ASP A 502 -7.63 -1.07 -20.85
N HIS A 503 -7.94 -0.72 -19.61
CA HIS A 503 -8.59 0.55 -19.29
C HIS A 503 -7.67 1.74 -19.57
N MET A 504 -6.38 1.65 -19.24
CA MET A 504 -5.40 2.70 -19.53
C MET A 504 -5.23 2.93 -21.05
N GLU A 505 -5.14 1.85 -21.84
CA GLU A 505 -5.01 1.94 -23.30
C GLU A 505 -6.24 2.57 -23.99
N HIS A 506 -7.41 2.51 -23.35
CA HIS A 506 -8.65 3.09 -23.86
C HIS A 506 -8.94 4.49 -23.32
N ALA A 507 -8.21 4.95 -22.30
CA ALA A 507 -8.33 6.29 -21.76
C ALA A 507 -7.84 7.35 -22.77
N GLU A 508 -8.38 8.57 -22.65
CA GLU A 508 -8.00 9.70 -23.51
C GLU A 508 -6.56 10.19 -23.25
N GLY A 509 -6.03 9.96 -22.02
CA GLY A 509 -4.68 10.35 -21.63
C GLY A 509 -3.65 9.26 -21.90
N ASP A 510 -2.44 9.67 -22.28
CA ASP A 510 -1.28 8.82 -22.51
C ASP A 510 -0.22 8.94 -21.37
N VAL A 511 -0.56 9.63 -20.29
CA VAL A 511 0.18 9.70 -19.03
C VAL A 511 -0.62 8.99 -17.96
N GLY A 512 0.01 8.06 -17.25
CA GLY A 512 -0.64 7.40 -16.13
C GLY A 512 -0.50 8.21 -14.83
N MET A 513 -1.43 8.03 -13.90
CA MET A 513 -1.37 8.68 -12.59
C MET A 513 -1.73 7.70 -11.47
N THR A 514 -0.96 7.69 -10.38
CA THR A 514 -1.23 6.88 -9.19
C THR A 514 -0.39 7.32 -7.98
N GLU A 515 -0.88 7.08 -6.75
CA GLU A 515 -0.16 7.38 -5.50
C GLU A 515 0.72 6.21 -5.02
N CYS A 516 0.72 5.10 -5.73
CA CYS A 516 1.49 3.92 -5.32
C CYS A 516 2.65 3.65 -6.27
N PRO A 517 3.91 3.75 -5.82
CA PRO A 517 5.07 3.56 -6.69
C PRO A 517 5.16 2.15 -7.28
N THR A 518 4.61 1.12 -6.62
CA THR A 518 4.58 -0.22 -7.19
C THR A 518 3.51 -0.38 -8.25
N CYS A 519 2.34 0.28 -8.09
CA CYS A 519 1.36 0.35 -9.17
C CYS A 519 1.93 1.12 -10.36
N ALA A 520 2.63 2.25 -10.14
CA ALA A 520 3.32 3.00 -11.19
C ALA A 520 4.25 2.10 -12.03
N MET A 521 5.10 1.30 -11.37
CA MET A 521 5.98 0.34 -12.06
C MET A 521 5.22 -0.68 -12.91
N GLN A 522 4.05 -1.12 -12.45
CA GLN A 522 3.24 -2.08 -13.21
C GLN A 522 2.56 -1.43 -14.41
N MET A 523 2.03 -0.22 -14.21
CA MET A 523 1.42 0.58 -15.26
C MET A 523 2.44 0.88 -16.37
N GLU A 524 3.60 1.41 -16.01
CA GLU A 524 4.71 1.66 -16.94
C GLU A 524 5.13 0.40 -17.69
N HIS A 525 5.28 -0.72 -16.97
CA HIS A 525 5.70 -1.99 -17.57
C HIS A 525 4.65 -2.57 -18.54
N GLY A 526 3.35 -2.45 -18.24
CA GLY A 526 2.26 -3.00 -19.05
C GLY A 526 1.90 -2.15 -20.25
N THR A 527 1.94 -0.82 -20.12
CA THR A 527 1.47 0.13 -21.16
C THR A 527 2.58 0.92 -21.83
N GLY A 528 3.72 1.08 -21.17
CA GLY A 528 4.79 1.98 -21.61
C GLY A 528 4.50 3.47 -21.37
N TYR A 529 3.45 3.81 -20.62
CA TYR A 529 3.11 5.18 -20.28
C TYR A 529 4.10 5.74 -19.25
N GLU A 530 4.37 7.03 -19.34
CA GLU A 530 4.99 7.77 -18.25
C GLU A 530 3.99 7.89 -17.10
N ILE A 531 4.45 7.74 -15.84
CA ILE A 531 3.55 7.72 -14.70
C ILE A 531 3.89 8.87 -13.75
N GLU A 532 2.89 9.63 -13.37
CA GLU A 532 3.02 10.79 -12.52
C GLU A 532 2.26 10.60 -11.19
N HIS A 533 2.74 11.26 -10.15
CA HIS A 533 2.09 11.24 -8.85
C HIS A 533 1.19 12.48 -8.69
N PRO A 534 -0.03 12.38 -8.12
CA PRO A 534 -0.94 13.52 -7.94
C PRO A 534 -0.33 14.74 -7.25
N LEU A 535 0.61 14.52 -6.30
CA LEU A 535 1.35 15.61 -5.63
C LEU A 535 2.23 16.43 -6.58
N GLN A 536 2.74 15.84 -7.67
CA GLN A 536 3.53 16.56 -8.67
C GLN A 536 2.63 17.50 -9.46
N LEU A 537 1.48 16.99 -9.93
CA LEU A 537 0.47 17.83 -10.57
C LEU A 537 -0.03 18.94 -9.65
N LEU A 538 -0.23 18.65 -8.37
CA LEU A 538 -0.65 19.66 -7.38
C LEU A 538 0.42 20.74 -7.17
N SER A 539 1.70 20.33 -7.11
CA SER A 539 2.83 21.28 -7.02
C SER A 539 2.90 22.18 -8.25
N ASP A 540 2.73 21.62 -9.45
CA ASP A 540 2.70 22.37 -10.71
C ASP A 540 1.51 23.34 -10.77
N ALA A 541 0.31 22.87 -10.40
CA ALA A 541 -0.92 23.68 -10.42
C ALA A 541 -0.90 24.83 -9.39
N LEU A 542 -0.11 24.71 -8.32
CA LEU A 542 0.11 25.75 -7.31
C LEU A 542 1.34 26.64 -7.60
N ASP A 543 2.11 26.35 -8.66
CA ASP A 543 3.36 27.02 -9.03
C ASP A 543 4.41 27.04 -7.89
N VAL A 544 4.70 25.85 -7.29
CA VAL A 544 5.59 25.70 -6.13
C VAL A 544 6.63 24.59 -6.27
#